data_5853db3c9af7e714418ad0fcfda83099
#
_entry.id   5853db3c9af7e714418ad0fcfda83099
#
_cell.length_a   1.000
_cell.length_b   1.000
_cell.length_c   1.000
_cell.angle_alpha   90.00
_cell.angle_beta   90.00
_cell.angle_gamma   90.00
#
_symmetry.space_group_name_H-M   'P 1'
#
loop_
_entity.id
_entity.type
_entity.pdbx_description
1 polymer ?
#
loop_
_entity_poly.entity_id
_entity_poly.type
_entity_poly.pdbx_seq_one_letter_code
_entity_poly.pdbx_strand_id
1 'polypeptide(L)'
;VLTVLCSKIRHCAKRQTVICDYKNKTSIKMKVLLLFLTFITINIYGQKKSYDQKIIYKTKFDDAIPVLNVGTFHMGETSDEQSTEFDELDKKNQLEIKKLAKLLAEFKPTIIVIEDVPKNDSLRQFSYSEYIKNPKKKFQKPDERELLAYEVGRLSGAKKIYGIDFKESYNYNISVKNNVDKTTVDKYWKLLDENETKNPEKGIPFYDLFKLNNHPQYLESLININADLLTYISSKNNSEGADEAAKFYHRNLVMLSNLNQIPVEKNDRIFILMGGTHTAFFMDFLKRSPKYILENTFDYLK
;
A
#
# COMPACT_ATOMS: atom_id res chain seq x y z
N VAL A 1 9.38 -21.19 40.17
CA VAL A 1 9.93 -21.88 41.27
C VAL A 1 9.18 -21.44 42.54
N LEU A 2 8.03 -22.12 42.88
CA LEU A 2 7.99 -23.18 43.88
C LEU A 2 8.50 -22.69 45.24
N THR A 3 7.88 -22.81 46.30
CA THR A 3 7.20 -23.84 47.05
C THR A 3 7.04 -23.33 48.50
N VAL A 4 5.86 -23.53 49.05
CA VAL A 4 5.59 -24.49 50.13
C VAL A 4 6.04 -24.09 51.57
N LEU A 5 5.19 -24.00 52.50
CA LEU A 5 4.82 -24.90 53.63
C LEU A 5 4.03 -24.09 54.66
N CYS A 6 2.81 -24.36 54.99
CA CYS A 6 2.17 -25.42 55.80
C CYS A 6 2.85 -25.72 57.14
N SER A 7 2.15 -25.46 58.20
CA SER A 7 1.83 -26.36 59.29
C SER A 7 1.55 -25.63 60.58
N LYS A 8 0.41 -25.95 61.11
CA LYS A 8 0.04 -26.72 62.31
C LYS A 8 -0.03 -25.89 63.60
N ILE A 9 -1.18 -25.80 64.18
CA ILE A 9 -2.05 -26.67 64.99
C ILE A 9 -2.06 -26.28 66.47
N ARG A 10 -3.30 -26.14 67.01
CA ARG A 10 -3.82 -26.48 68.38
C ARG A 10 -3.49 -25.51 69.54
N HIS A 11 -4.38 -25.16 70.41
CA HIS A 11 -5.47 -25.77 71.14
C HIS A 11 -6.24 -24.67 71.89
N CYS A 12 -7.53 -24.67 71.90
CA CYS A 12 -8.52 -25.15 72.85
C CYS A 12 -8.70 -24.33 74.16
N ALA A 13 -9.93 -23.80 74.22
CA ALA A 13 -10.83 -23.72 75.38
C ALA A 13 -10.53 -22.78 76.54
N LYS A 14 -11.42 -21.83 76.79
CA LYS A 14 -12.38 -21.72 77.91
C LYS A 14 -13.20 -20.41 77.80
N ARG A 15 -14.42 -20.60 77.49
CA ARG A 15 -15.66 -20.30 78.23
C ARG A 15 -15.87 -18.89 78.78
N GLN A 16 -16.85 -18.30 78.17
CA GLN A 16 -18.07 -17.67 78.78
C GLN A 16 -17.84 -16.44 79.63
N THR A 17 -18.43 -15.46 79.15
CA THR A 17 -19.25 -14.34 79.63
C THR A 17 -18.67 -12.99 79.17
N VAL A 18 -19.21 -12.44 78.16
CA VAL A 18 -19.65 -11.05 77.98
C VAL A 18 -20.42 -11.00 76.64
N ILE A 19 -21.65 -11.42 76.72
CA ILE A 19 -22.65 -11.18 75.67
C ILE A 19 -23.42 -9.95 76.12
N CYS A 20 -23.04 -8.77 75.75
CA CYS A 20 -23.92 -7.62 75.55
C CYS A 20 -23.30 -6.42 74.79
N ASP A 21 -21.95 -6.25 74.73
CA ASP A 21 -21.37 -5.06 74.11
C ASP A 21 -20.79 -5.29 72.70
N TYR A 22 -20.92 -6.49 72.18
CA TYR A 22 -20.27 -6.84 70.89
C TYR A 22 -21.16 -6.55 69.65
N LYS A 23 -22.50 -6.39 69.85
CA LYS A 23 -23.41 -6.19 68.71
C LYS A 23 -23.35 -4.77 68.05
N ASN A 24 -23.00 -3.76 68.85
CA ASN A 24 -22.92 -2.40 68.28
C ASN A 24 -21.55 -2.05 67.65
N LYS A 25 -20.44 -2.61 68.17
CA LYS A 25 -19.08 -2.36 67.57
C LYS A 25 -18.82 -3.11 66.29
N THR A 26 -19.41 -4.32 66.11
CA THR A 26 -19.31 -5.09 64.87
C THR A 26 -20.16 -4.50 63.74
N SER A 27 -21.34 -3.92 64.06
CA SER A 27 -22.19 -3.25 63.06
C SER A 27 -21.56 -1.97 62.51
N ILE A 28 -20.85 -1.18 63.35
CA ILE A 28 -20.14 0.02 62.92
C ILE A 28 -18.87 -0.35 62.10
N LYS A 29 -18.08 -1.34 62.55
CA LYS A 29 -16.92 -1.82 61.80
C LYS A 29 -17.30 -2.44 60.44
N MET A 30 -18.42 -3.18 60.40
CA MET A 30 -18.92 -3.77 59.16
C MET A 30 -19.47 -2.71 58.16
N LYS A 31 -20.17 -1.65 58.67
CA LYS A 31 -20.61 -0.53 57.88
C LYS A 31 -19.44 0.32 57.34
N VAL A 32 -18.39 0.53 58.14
CA VAL A 32 -17.15 1.20 57.71
C VAL A 32 -16.40 0.36 56.72
N LEU A 33 -16.32 -0.96 56.88
CA LEU A 33 -15.68 -1.87 55.91
C LEU A 33 -16.48 -1.93 54.58
N LEU A 34 -17.82 -1.93 54.63
CA LEU A 34 -18.63 -1.84 53.42
C LEU A 34 -18.49 -0.49 52.72
N LEU A 35 -18.40 0.63 53.43
CA LEU A 35 -18.07 1.95 52.86
C LEU A 35 -16.68 2.00 52.23
N PHE A 36 -15.69 1.38 52.87
CA PHE A 36 -14.33 1.28 52.28
C PHE A 36 -14.33 0.39 51.01
N LEU A 37 -15.02 -0.74 51.01
CA LEU A 37 -15.15 -1.61 49.82
C LEU A 37 -15.92 -0.93 48.68
N THR A 38 -16.96 -0.14 48.96
CA THR A 38 -17.64 0.65 47.92
C THR A 38 -16.80 1.78 47.39
N PHE A 39 -15.96 2.42 48.26
CA PHE A 39 -15.01 3.44 47.79
C PHE A 39 -13.87 2.84 46.94
N ILE A 40 -13.40 1.62 47.26
CA ILE A 40 -12.39 0.91 46.44
C ILE A 40 -13.00 0.48 45.08
N THR A 41 -14.24 0.00 45.07
CA THR A 41 -14.92 -0.39 43.81
C THR A 41 -15.22 0.81 42.92
N ILE A 42 -15.61 1.96 43.51
CA ILE A 42 -15.82 3.21 42.75
C ILE A 42 -14.49 3.71 42.15
N ASN A 43 -13.36 3.58 42.86
CA ASN A 43 -12.07 3.93 42.33
C ASN A 43 -11.54 2.96 41.26
N ILE A 44 -11.89 1.66 41.35
CA ILE A 44 -11.54 0.68 40.31
C ILE A 44 -12.39 0.86 39.05
N TYR A 45 -13.65 1.25 39.18
CA TYR A 45 -14.52 1.58 38.05
C TYR A 45 -14.24 2.99 37.47
N GLY A 46 -13.70 3.93 38.26
CA GLY A 46 -13.33 5.28 37.82
C GLY A 46 -12.00 5.36 37.07
N GLN A 47 -11.17 4.31 37.06
CA GLN A 47 -9.90 4.26 36.35
C GLN A 47 -9.90 3.36 35.12
N LYS A 48 -11.06 3.02 34.54
CA LYS A 48 -11.10 2.80 33.10
C LYS A 48 -10.83 4.15 32.45
N LYS A 49 -9.56 4.56 32.36
CA LYS A 49 -9.15 5.48 31.31
C LYS A 49 -9.67 4.84 30.04
N SER A 50 -10.75 5.39 29.52
CA SER A 50 -11.22 5.06 28.20
C SER A 50 -10.04 5.25 27.28
N TYR A 51 -9.56 4.18 26.66
CA TYR A 51 -8.58 4.23 25.56
C TYR A 51 -9.16 4.98 24.34
N ASP A 52 -10.38 5.48 24.46
CA ASP A 52 -11.06 6.40 23.55
C ASP A 52 -10.59 7.85 23.68
N GLN A 53 -9.52 8.13 24.40
CA GLN A 53 -8.78 9.36 24.17
C GLN A 53 -8.29 9.27 22.73
N LYS A 54 -8.84 10.14 21.87
CA LYS A 54 -8.47 10.31 20.48
C LYS A 54 -6.94 10.38 20.37
N ILE A 55 -6.33 9.23 20.10
CA ILE A 55 -4.88 9.15 19.94
C ILE A 55 -4.58 9.86 18.62
N ILE A 56 -3.97 11.03 18.69
CA ILE A 56 -3.57 11.80 17.51
C ILE A 56 -2.08 11.54 17.28
N TYR A 57 -1.78 10.72 16.27
CA TYR A 57 -0.42 10.58 15.78
C TYR A 57 -0.24 11.47 14.54
N LYS A 58 0.81 12.29 14.56
CA LYS A 58 1.25 12.99 13.37
C LYS A 58 1.94 11.98 12.46
N THR A 59 1.33 11.68 11.32
CA THR A 59 1.79 10.64 10.39
C THR A 59 2.52 11.20 9.18
N LYS A 60 2.50 12.52 8.97
CA LYS A 60 3.15 13.20 7.85
C LYS A 60 4.05 14.32 8.34
N PHE A 61 5.13 14.59 7.60
CA PHE A 61 5.97 15.76 7.81
C PHE A 61 5.20 17.02 7.41
N ASP A 62 5.58 18.20 7.95
CA ASP A 62 4.94 19.49 7.61
C ASP A 62 5.24 19.93 6.18
N ASP A 63 6.32 19.43 5.61
CA ASP A 63 6.81 19.66 4.26
C ASP A 63 6.68 18.41 3.36
N ALA A 64 5.73 17.53 3.69
CA ALA A 64 5.49 16.32 2.91
C ALA A 64 5.09 16.67 1.46
N ILE A 65 5.67 15.95 0.49
CA ILE A 65 5.57 16.22 -0.94
C ILE A 65 4.32 15.53 -1.51
N PRO A 66 3.43 16.25 -2.23
CA PRO A 66 2.32 15.64 -2.94
C PRO A 66 2.78 14.72 -4.06
N VAL A 67 2.19 13.53 -4.14
CA VAL A 67 2.49 12.52 -5.16
C VAL A 67 1.21 12.03 -5.79
N LEU A 68 1.10 12.11 -7.11
CA LEU A 68 0.09 11.46 -7.91
C LEU A 68 0.69 10.19 -8.53
N ASN A 69 0.29 9.03 -8.02
CA ASN A 69 0.80 7.72 -8.43
C ASN A 69 -0.21 7.04 -9.35
N VAL A 70 0.16 6.80 -10.60
CA VAL A 70 -0.75 6.38 -11.68
C VAL A 70 -0.27 5.10 -12.33
N GLY A 71 -1.17 4.13 -12.42
CA GLY A 71 -0.96 2.84 -13.06
C GLY A 71 -1.25 2.87 -14.55
N THR A 72 -0.47 2.11 -15.30
CA THR A 72 -0.71 1.85 -16.73
C THR A 72 -0.72 0.34 -16.99
N PHE A 73 -1.39 -0.06 -18.07
CA PHE A 73 -1.44 -1.41 -18.59
C PHE A 73 -0.32 -1.69 -19.63
N HIS A 74 0.73 -0.87 -19.64
CA HIS A 74 1.81 -0.85 -20.64
C HIS A 74 1.33 -0.54 -22.07
N MET A 75 1.40 0.75 -22.44
CA MET A 75 0.95 1.29 -23.73
C MET A 75 2.05 1.16 -24.77
N GLY A 76 2.36 -0.03 -25.24
CA GLY A 76 3.38 -0.25 -26.24
C GLY A 76 4.13 -1.56 -26.04
N GLU A 77 5.25 -1.75 -26.77
CA GLU A 77 6.09 -2.93 -26.57
C GLU A 77 6.73 -2.91 -25.16
N THR A 78 6.42 -3.93 -24.38
CA THR A 78 7.05 -4.17 -23.07
C THR A 78 7.77 -5.51 -23.07
N SER A 79 8.81 -5.64 -22.24
CA SER A 79 9.44 -6.93 -21.93
C SER A 79 8.74 -7.69 -20.83
N ASP A 80 7.67 -7.15 -20.26
CA ASP A 80 6.90 -7.77 -19.20
C ASP A 80 5.98 -8.87 -19.76
N GLU A 81 5.74 -9.93 -18.99
CA GLU A 81 4.98 -11.10 -19.45
C GLU A 81 3.50 -10.80 -19.76
N GLN A 82 2.96 -9.75 -19.17
CA GLN A 82 1.56 -9.35 -19.37
C GLN A 82 1.52 -7.94 -19.99
N SER A 83 1.00 -7.88 -21.21
CA SER A 83 0.67 -6.62 -21.88
C SER A 83 -0.73 -6.74 -22.46
N THR A 84 -1.49 -5.66 -22.37
CA THR A 84 -2.79 -5.55 -23.05
C THR A 84 -2.54 -5.20 -24.51
N GLU A 85 -3.27 -5.85 -25.46
CA GLU A 85 -3.22 -5.49 -26.87
C GLU A 85 -3.67 -4.03 -27.03
N PHE A 86 -2.75 -3.15 -27.33
CA PHE A 86 -2.99 -1.72 -27.50
C PHE A 86 -2.23 -1.20 -28.72
N ASP A 87 -2.95 -0.60 -29.67
CA ASP A 87 -2.34 0.05 -30.83
C ASP A 87 -1.97 1.49 -30.47
N GLU A 88 -0.72 1.70 -30.10
CA GLU A 88 -0.14 2.99 -29.72
C GLU A 88 -0.07 4.00 -30.89
N LEU A 89 -0.18 3.51 -32.11
CA LEU A 89 -0.13 4.34 -33.34
C LEU A 89 -1.53 4.69 -33.86
N ASP A 90 -2.60 4.05 -33.34
CA ASP A 90 -3.97 4.38 -33.69
C ASP A 90 -4.31 5.84 -33.31
N LYS A 91 -4.91 6.57 -34.27
CA LYS A 91 -5.22 7.99 -34.06
C LYS A 91 -6.25 8.25 -32.97
N LYS A 92 -7.21 7.34 -32.76
CA LYS A 92 -8.22 7.46 -31.72
C LYS A 92 -7.57 7.29 -30.36
N ASN A 93 -6.75 6.26 -30.19
CA ASN A 93 -5.99 6.02 -28.97
C ASN A 93 -5.09 7.21 -28.62
N GLN A 94 -4.36 7.75 -29.60
CA GLN A 94 -3.52 8.94 -29.38
C GLN A 94 -4.34 10.18 -28.96
N LEU A 95 -5.57 10.34 -29.45
CA LEU A 95 -6.44 11.43 -29.02
C LEU A 95 -6.94 11.22 -27.57
N GLU A 96 -7.30 10.00 -27.21
CA GLU A 96 -7.72 9.67 -25.85
C GLU A 96 -6.57 9.84 -24.85
N ILE A 97 -5.35 9.40 -25.20
CA ILE A 97 -4.15 9.62 -24.38
C ILE A 97 -3.91 11.12 -24.14
N LYS A 98 -4.05 11.96 -25.19
CA LYS A 98 -3.90 13.41 -25.04
C LYS A 98 -4.97 14.05 -24.16
N LYS A 99 -6.19 13.54 -24.17
CA LYS A 99 -7.26 13.99 -23.24
C LYS A 99 -6.88 13.59 -21.81
N LEU A 100 -6.46 12.35 -21.61
CA LEU A 100 -6.00 11.84 -20.32
C LEU A 100 -4.83 12.67 -19.80
N ALA A 101 -3.82 12.95 -20.64
CA ALA A 101 -2.68 13.78 -20.24
C ALA A 101 -3.10 15.17 -19.74
N LYS A 102 -4.12 15.79 -20.35
CA LYS A 102 -4.64 17.09 -19.87
C LYS A 102 -5.26 16.97 -18.48
N LEU A 103 -6.04 15.93 -18.23
CA LEU A 103 -6.66 15.69 -16.91
C LEU A 103 -5.58 15.47 -15.85
N LEU A 104 -4.59 14.61 -16.09
CA LEU A 104 -3.51 14.33 -15.15
C LEU A 104 -2.60 15.55 -14.94
N ALA A 105 -2.43 16.40 -15.96
CA ALA A 105 -1.66 17.65 -15.81
C ALA A 105 -2.33 18.68 -14.90
N GLU A 106 -3.63 18.55 -14.58
CA GLU A 106 -4.31 19.38 -13.57
C GLU A 106 -3.69 19.22 -12.18
N PHE A 107 -3.02 18.10 -11.92
CA PHE A 107 -2.20 17.90 -10.71
C PHE A 107 -1.01 18.88 -10.65
N LYS A 108 -0.58 19.47 -11.78
CA LYS A 108 0.56 20.41 -11.90
C LYS A 108 1.86 19.82 -11.36
N PRO A 109 2.29 18.64 -11.81
CA PRO A 109 3.57 18.08 -11.38
C PRO A 109 4.74 18.98 -11.81
N THR A 110 5.77 19.01 -10.97
CA THR A 110 7.07 19.67 -11.25
C THR A 110 8.15 18.64 -11.61
N ILE A 111 7.94 17.40 -11.19
CA ILE A 111 8.83 16.27 -11.41
C ILE A 111 8.02 15.10 -11.97
N ILE A 112 8.52 14.50 -13.04
CA ILE A 112 7.99 13.27 -13.63
C ILE A 112 8.86 12.09 -13.20
N VAL A 113 8.23 11.00 -12.78
CA VAL A 113 8.89 9.74 -12.42
C VAL A 113 8.29 8.61 -13.26
N ILE A 114 9.15 7.78 -13.82
CA ILE A 114 8.78 6.71 -14.75
C ILE A 114 9.40 5.36 -14.35
N GLU A 115 8.84 4.29 -14.87
CA GLU A 115 9.38 2.94 -14.75
C GLU A 115 10.54 2.76 -15.75
N ASP A 116 11.69 3.31 -15.40
CA ASP A 116 12.97 3.07 -16.08
C ASP A 116 14.08 3.07 -15.03
N VAL A 117 15.19 2.45 -15.33
CA VAL A 117 16.33 2.37 -14.41
C VAL A 117 17.04 3.72 -14.28
N PRO A 118 17.50 4.14 -13.09
CA PRO A 118 18.16 5.46 -12.90
C PRO A 118 19.35 5.72 -13.79
N LYS A 119 20.08 4.67 -14.21
CA LYS A 119 21.20 4.81 -15.15
C LYS A 119 20.82 5.43 -16.49
N ASN A 120 19.52 5.40 -16.85
CA ASN A 120 19.00 5.96 -18.09
C ASN A 120 18.53 7.42 -17.93
N ASP A 121 18.60 8.04 -16.76
CA ASP A 121 18.06 9.37 -16.49
C ASP A 121 18.56 10.43 -17.47
N SER A 122 19.86 10.46 -17.77
CA SER A 122 20.42 11.42 -18.74
C SER A 122 19.81 11.27 -20.13
N LEU A 123 19.61 10.03 -20.58
CA LEU A 123 18.98 9.73 -21.87
C LEU A 123 17.50 10.14 -21.86
N ARG A 124 16.77 9.81 -20.78
CA ARG A 124 15.36 10.16 -20.64
C ARG A 124 15.16 11.68 -20.53
N GLN A 125 15.99 12.36 -19.78
CA GLN A 125 15.96 13.82 -19.68
C GLN A 125 16.25 14.48 -21.04
N PHE A 126 17.21 13.97 -21.79
CA PHE A 126 17.48 14.47 -23.15
C PHE A 126 16.27 14.25 -24.07
N SER A 127 15.74 13.04 -24.14
CA SER A 127 14.57 12.71 -24.97
C SER A 127 13.35 13.55 -24.62
N TYR A 128 13.07 13.73 -23.32
CA TYR A 128 12.01 14.57 -22.82
C TYR A 128 12.20 16.04 -23.18
N SER A 129 13.40 16.56 -23.05
CA SER A 129 13.73 17.95 -23.40
C SER A 129 13.54 18.22 -24.90
N GLU A 130 13.89 17.25 -25.76
CA GLU A 130 13.61 17.32 -27.19
C GLU A 130 12.12 17.29 -27.52
N TYR A 131 11.33 16.47 -26.78
CA TYR A 131 9.88 16.46 -26.91
C TYR A 131 9.26 17.79 -26.50
N ILE A 132 9.70 18.41 -25.42
CA ILE A 132 9.21 19.74 -25.00
C ILE A 132 9.44 20.79 -26.11
N LYS A 133 10.62 20.78 -26.76
CA LYS A 133 10.95 21.69 -27.87
C LYS A 133 10.11 21.42 -29.11
N ASN A 134 9.80 20.16 -29.38
CA ASN A 134 9.02 19.72 -30.54
C ASN A 134 7.99 18.67 -30.17
N PRO A 135 6.80 19.05 -29.65
CA PRO A 135 5.75 18.11 -29.25
C PRO A 135 5.12 17.30 -30.40
N LYS A 136 5.50 17.62 -31.65
CA LYS A 136 5.09 16.85 -32.83
C LYS A 136 6.09 15.75 -33.19
N LYS A 137 7.19 15.64 -32.44
CA LYS A 137 8.20 14.58 -32.61
C LYS A 137 7.51 13.21 -32.54
N LYS A 138 7.76 12.40 -33.57
CA LYS A 138 7.27 11.02 -33.60
C LYS A 138 8.35 10.11 -33.05
N PHE A 139 7.93 9.16 -32.22
CA PHE A 139 8.75 8.04 -31.76
C PHE A 139 8.41 6.82 -32.61
N GLN A 140 9.37 5.97 -32.88
CA GLN A 140 9.17 4.78 -33.72
C GLN A 140 8.36 3.71 -32.98
N LYS A 141 8.63 3.52 -31.69
CA LYS A 141 7.98 2.57 -30.80
C LYS A 141 7.73 3.29 -29.46
N PRO A 142 6.72 4.18 -29.41
CA PRO A 142 6.43 4.89 -28.19
C PRO A 142 5.74 3.96 -27.18
N ASP A 143 6.08 4.13 -25.93
CA ASP A 143 5.36 3.51 -24.82
C ASP A 143 4.72 4.58 -23.92
N GLU A 144 4.20 4.19 -22.77
CA GLU A 144 3.55 5.12 -21.83
C GLU A 144 4.41 6.33 -21.45
N ARG A 145 5.72 6.22 -21.54
CA ARG A 145 6.66 7.32 -21.23
C ARG A 145 6.52 8.44 -22.24
N GLU A 146 6.65 8.12 -23.52
CA GLU A 146 6.55 9.08 -24.63
C GLU A 146 5.10 9.50 -24.91
N LEU A 147 4.14 8.56 -24.76
CA LEU A 147 2.74 8.81 -25.06
C LEU A 147 2.05 9.65 -23.99
N LEU A 148 2.32 9.38 -22.71
CA LEU A 148 1.57 9.96 -21.59
C LEU A 148 2.47 10.81 -20.67
N ALA A 149 3.54 10.25 -20.10
CA ALA A 149 4.35 10.95 -19.10
C ALA A 149 4.97 12.23 -19.64
N TYR A 150 5.52 12.22 -20.86
CA TYR A 150 6.11 13.40 -21.48
C TYR A 150 5.06 14.48 -21.74
N GLU A 151 3.86 14.10 -22.17
CA GLU A 151 2.79 15.08 -22.44
C GLU A 151 2.24 15.68 -21.13
N VAL A 152 2.04 14.88 -20.07
CA VAL A 152 1.70 15.38 -18.73
C VAL A 152 2.73 16.40 -18.27
N GLY A 153 4.03 16.05 -18.36
CA GLY A 153 5.11 16.93 -17.97
C GLY A 153 5.16 18.23 -18.78
N ARG A 154 4.98 18.14 -20.10
CA ARG A 154 4.95 19.31 -20.98
C ARG A 154 3.79 20.26 -20.65
N LEU A 155 2.59 19.71 -20.43
CA LEU A 155 1.39 20.49 -20.13
C LEU A 155 1.45 21.17 -18.76
N SER A 156 2.11 20.53 -17.78
CA SER A 156 2.29 21.08 -16.44
C SER A 156 3.53 21.99 -16.30
N GLY A 157 4.44 21.98 -17.28
CA GLY A 157 5.70 22.73 -17.23
C GLY A 157 6.78 22.05 -16.39
N ALA A 158 6.64 20.76 -16.07
CA ALA A 158 7.68 19.98 -15.41
C ALA A 158 8.96 19.96 -16.27
N LYS A 159 10.12 20.13 -15.63
CA LYS A 159 11.40 20.20 -16.34
C LYS A 159 12.26 18.96 -16.10
N LYS A 160 11.95 18.18 -15.08
CA LYS A 160 12.76 17.04 -14.63
C LYS A 160 12.00 15.74 -14.80
N ILE A 161 12.71 14.72 -15.28
CA ILE A 161 12.20 13.35 -15.38
C ILE A 161 13.26 12.39 -14.82
N TYR A 162 12.81 11.40 -14.06
CA TYR A 162 13.66 10.40 -13.42
C TYR A 162 13.10 9.01 -13.58
N GLY A 163 13.96 8.03 -13.74
CA GLY A 163 13.64 6.61 -13.63
C GLY A 163 13.89 6.11 -12.21
N ILE A 164 13.04 5.17 -11.77
CA ILE A 164 13.20 4.57 -10.44
C ILE A 164 13.26 3.05 -10.45
N ASP A 165 13.11 2.42 -11.62
CA ASP A 165 13.02 0.97 -11.72
C ASP A 165 14.30 0.25 -11.27
N PHE A 166 14.12 -0.99 -10.87
CA PHE A 166 15.16 -1.96 -10.55
C PHE A 166 14.82 -3.31 -11.17
N LYS A 167 15.72 -3.90 -11.94
CA LYS A 167 15.45 -5.19 -12.57
C LYS A 167 15.77 -6.33 -11.61
N GLU A 168 14.78 -7.18 -11.40
CA GLU A 168 14.85 -8.39 -10.59
C GLU A 168 14.31 -9.57 -11.41
N SER A 169 14.82 -10.77 -11.17
CA SER A 169 14.36 -11.98 -11.87
C SER A 169 13.39 -12.77 -10.99
N TYR A 170 12.29 -13.19 -11.56
CA TYR A 170 11.24 -13.96 -10.89
C TYR A 170 11.08 -15.35 -11.48
N ASN A 171 10.64 -16.31 -10.65
CA ASN A 171 10.22 -17.63 -11.11
C ASN A 171 8.70 -17.66 -11.35
N TYR A 172 8.25 -17.21 -12.50
CA TYR A 172 6.83 -17.18 -12.86
C TYR A 172 6.19 -18.59 -12.92
N ASN A 173 6.98 -19.64 -13.06
CA ASN A 173 6.49 -21.03 -13.15
C ASN A 173 6.49 -21.75 -11.80
N ILE A 174 6.67 -21.04 -10.69
CA ILE A 174 6.76 -21.66 -9.35
C ILE A 174 5.51 -22.44 -8.99
N SER A 175 4.32 -21.96 -9.37
CA SER A 175 3.03 -22.61 -9.09
C SER A 175 2.84 -23.94 -9.80
N VAL A 176 3.57 -24.21 -10.87
CA VAL A 176 3.48 -25.47 -11.63
C VAL A 176 4.06 -26.64 -10.84
N LYS A 177 5.11 -26.41 -10.06
CA LYS A 177 5.86 -27.44 -9.36
C LYS A 177 5.57 -27.54 -7.87
N ASN A 178 5.28 -26.43 -7.25
CA ASN A 178 5.20 -26.28 -5.80
C ASN A 178 3.81 -25.76 -5.41
N ASN A 179 2.95 -26.62 -4.90
CA ASN A 179 1.58 -26.25 -4.55
C ASN A 179 1.12 -27.06 -3.34
N VAL A 180 1.48 -26.56 -2.17
CA VAL A 180 1.19 -27.25 -0.90
C VAL A 180 -0.29 -27.14 -0.53
N ASP A 181 -0.95 -26.05 -0.87
CA ASP A 181 -2.40 -25.86 -0.69
C ASP A 181 -3.08 -25.61 -2.05
N LYS A 182 -3.13 -26.66 -2.86
CA LYS A 182 -3.79 -26.63 -4.17
C LYS A 182 -5.24 -26.13 -4.09
N THR A 183 -5.96 -26.48 -3.04
CA THR A 183 -7.37 -26.07 -2.89
C THR A 183 -7.52 -24.57 -2.79
N THR A 184 -6.67 -23.89 -2.02
CA THR A 184 -6.69 -22.42 -1.90
C THR A 184 -6.19 -21.78 -3.18
N VAL A 185 -5.13 -22.29 -3.78
CA VAL A 185 -4.62 -21.78 -5.07
C VAL A 185 -5.68 -21.87 -6.17
N ASP A 186 -6.39 -23.00 -6.29
CA ASP A 186 -7.48 -23.15 -7.26
C ASP A 186 -8.62 -22.15 -7.02
N LYS A 187 -8.93 -21.80 -5.76
CA LYS A 187 -9.91 -20.74 -5.43
C LYS A 187 -9.41 -19.35 -5.85
N TYR A 188 -8.12 -19.09 -5.73
CA TYR A 188 -7.53 -17.83 -6.22
C TYR A 188 -7.68 -17.71 -7.73
N TRP A 189 -7.30 -18.74 -8.48
CA TRP A 189 -7.45 -18.73 -9.93
C TRP A 189 -8.90 -18.53 -10.35
N LYS A 190 -9.83 -19.23 -9.69
CA LYS A 190 -11.26 -19.04 -9.94
C LYS A 190 -11.72 -17.59 -9.63
N LEU A 191 -11.26 -16.99 -8.54
CA LEU A 191 -11.59 -15.61 -8.18
C LEU A 191 -11.07 -14.63 -9.23
N LEU A 192 -9.85 -14.84 -9.73
CA LEU A 192 -9.24 -14.02 -10.78
C LEU A 192 -10.03 -14.12 -12.09
N ASP A 193 -10.37 -15.34 -12.52
CA ASP A 193 -11.19 -15.61 -13.71
C ASP A 193 -12.59 -14.97 -13.63
N GLU A 194 -13.24 -15.05 -12.45
CA GLU A 194 -14.52 -14.37 -12.20
C GLU A 194 -14.39 -12.85 -12.28
N ASN A 195 -13.29 -12.27 -11.78
CA ASN A 195 -13.04 -10.84 -11.85
C ASN A 195 -12.74 -10.38 -13.26
N GLU A 196 -11.93 -11.13 -14.02
CA GLU A 196 -11.67 -10.85 -15.43
C GLU A 196 -12.94 -10.96 -16.28
N THR A 197 -13.78 -11.96 -16.03
CA THR A 197 -15.08 -12.12 -16.70
C THR A 197 -16.01 -10.91 -16.45
N LYS A 198 -16.01 -10.38 -15.21
CA LYS A 198 -16.84 -9.22 -14.84
C LYS A 198 -16.27 -7.89 -15.34
N ASN A 199 -14.96 -7.79 -15.46
CA ASN A 199 -14.22 -6.59 -15.81
C ASN A 199 -13.22 -6.90 -16.93
N PRO A 200 -13.67 -7.30 -18.13
CA PRO A 200 -12.76 -7.68 -19.20
C PRO A 200 -11.93 -6.46 -19.63
N GLU A 201 -10.62 -6.62 -19.71
CA GLU A 201 -9.74 -5.58 -20.25
C GLU A 201 -9.85 -5.47 -21.76
N LYS A 202 -10.17 -6.59 -22.42
CA LYS A 202 -10.29 -6.64 -23.87
C LYS A 202 -11.60 -6.04 -24.35
N GLY A 203 -11.49 -5.07 -25.26
CA GLY A 203 -12.66 -4.48 -25.96
C GLY A 203 -13.35 -3.35 -25.19
N ILE A 204 -12.88 -2.95 -24.00
CA ILE A 204 -13.39 -1.76 -23.33
C ILE A 204 -12.71 -0.49 -23.88
N PRO A 205 -13.37 0.70 -23.81
CA PRO A 205 -12.75 1.96 -24.21
C PRO A 205 -11.46 2.25 -23.44
N PHE A 206 -10.48 2.87 -24.08
CA PHE A 206 -9.19 3.23 -23.50
C PHE A 206 -9.30 3.88 -22.11
N TYR A 207 -10.21 4.84 -21.98
CA TYR A 207 -10.37 5.58 -20.73
C TYR A 207 -10.89 4.71 -19.58
N ASP A 208 -11.80 3.79 -19.89
CA ASP A 208 -12.36 2.85 -18.91
C ASP A 208 -11.30 1.79 -18.50
N LEU A 209 -10.50 1.33 -19.48
CA LEU A 209 -9.35 0.46 -19.21
C LEU A 209 -8.34 1.16 -18.29
N PHE A 210 -8.07 2.44 -18.54
CA PHE A 210 -7.16 3.22 -17.71
C PHE A 210 -7.71 3.41 -16.28
N LYS A 211 -9.03 3.66 -16.14
CA LYS A 211 -9.70 3.71 -14.83
C LYS A 211 -9.64 2.37 -14.11
N LEU A 212 -9.88 1.27 -14.81
CA LEU A 212 -9.78 -0.08 -14.24
C LEU A 212 -8.39 -0.31 -13.65
N ASN A 213 -7.33 -0.02 -14.40
CA ASN A 213 -5.94 -0.18 -13.97
C ASN A 213 -5.52 0.74 -12.81
N ASN A 214 -6.36 1.70 -12.43
CA ASN A 214 -6.16 2.57 -11.27
C ASN A 214 -7.22 2.35 -10.18
N HIS A 215 -8.15 1.40 -10.38
CA HIS A 215 -9.20 1.14 -9.40
C HIS A 215 -8.62 0.51 -8.14
N PRO A 216 -8.95 1.01 -6.93
CA PRO A 216 -8.34 0.52 -5.68
C PRO A 216 -8.44 -0.99 -5.49
N GLN A 217 -9.59 -1.61 -5.78
CA GLN A 217 -9.78 -3.06 -5.65
C GLN A 217 -8.95 -3.85 -6.68
N TYR A 218 -8.77 -3.32 -7.89
CA TYR A 218 -7.91 -3.94 -8.89
C TYR A 218 -6.44 -3.89 -8.43
N LEU A 219 -5.96 -2.73 -7.99
CA LEU A 219 -4.61 -2.57 -7.45
C LEU A 219 -4.37 -3.47 -6.22
N GLU A 220 -5.34 -3.60 -5.32
CA GLU A 220 -5.26 -4.52 -4.19
C GLU A 220 -5.14 -5.99 -4.65
N SER A 221 -5.86 -6.39 -5.69
CA SER A 221 -5.75 -7.74 -6.26
C SER A 221 -4.36 -8.03 -6.83
N LEU A 222 -3.70 -7.02 -7.42
CA LEU A 222 -2.33 -7.16 -7.93
C LEU A 222 -1.31 -7.40 -6.81
N ILE A 223 -1.48 -6.77 -5.65
CA ILE A 223 -0.67 -7.07 -4.46
C ILE A 223 -0.92 -8.52 -4.02
N ASN A 224 -2.19 -8.93 -3.92
CA ASN A 224 -2.54 -10.27 -3.48
C ASN A 224 -1.94 -11.37 -4.38
N ILE A 225 -1.93 -11.18 -5.69
CA ILE A 225 -1.33 -12.13 -6.65
C ILE A 225 0.19 -12.24 -6.42
N ASN A 226 0.86 -11.14 -6.14
CA ASN A 226 2.32 -11.07 -5.99
C ASN A 226 2.81 -11.24 -4.54
N ALA A 227 1.91 -11.45 -3.59
CA ALA A 227 2.22 -11.65 -2.18
C ALA A 227 1.44 -12.82 -1.58
N ASP A 228 0.16 -12.64 -1.26
CA ASP A 228 -0.61 -13.63 -0.50
C ASP A 228 -0.74 -14.96 -1.24
N LEU A 229 -1.12 -14.96 -2.53
CA LEU A 229 -1.22 -16.15 -3.36
C LEU A 229 0.09 -16.96 -3.33
N LEU A 230 1.23 -16.29 -3.42
CA LEU A 230 2.54 -16.97 -3.44
C LEU A 230 2.84 -17.71 -2.13
N THR A 231 2.27 -17.29 -1.00
CA THR A 231 2.47 -17.98 0.28
C THR A 231 1.86 -19.40 0.31
N TYR A 232 0.91 -19.69 -0.58
CA TYR A 232 0.32 -21.03 -0.74
C TYR A 232 1.07 -21.91 -1.77
N ILE A 233 2.05 -21.32 -2.45
CA ILE A 233 2.83 -21.95 -3.51
C ILE A 233 4.21 -22.32 -2.97
N SER A 234 4.29 -23.45 -2.28
CA SER A 234 5.54 -23.96 -1.71
C SER A 234 5.50 -25.49 -1.65
N SER A 235 6.65 -26.12 -1.56
CA SER A 235 6.74 -27.51 -1.15
C SER A 235 6.56 -27.64 0.38
N LYS A 236 6.20 -28.82 0.86
CA LYS A 236 5.90 -29.00 2.29
C LYS A 236 7.09 -28.62 3.18
N ASN A 237 6.84 -27.74 4.16
CA ASN A 237 7.82 -27.19 5.11
C ASN A 237 8.90 -26.28 4.49
N ASN A 238 8.67 -25.78 3.28
CA ASN A 238 9.56 -24.82 2.63
C ASN A 238 8.83 -23.48 2.34
N SER A 239 9.55 -22.48 1.79
CA SER A 239 9.10 -21.11 1.63
C SER A 239 9.27 -20.56 0.21
N GLU A 240 9.37 -21.41 -0.82
CA GLU A 240 9.75 -21.00 -2.17
C GLU A 240 8.85 -19.89 -2.74
N GLY A 241 7.54 -19.95 -2.51
CA GLY A 241 6.62 -18.91 -2.94
C GLY A 241 6.77 -17.60 -2.15
N ALA A 242 6.98 -17.68 -0.83
CA ALA A 242 7.27 -16.51 -0.01
C ALA A 242 8.60 -15.86 -0.42
N ASP A 243 9.60 -16.65 -0.83
CA ASP A 243 10.89 -16.15 -1.32
C ASP A 243 10.71 -15.39 -2.66
N GLU A 244 9.83 -15.87 -3.56
CA GLU A 244 9.49 -15.14 -4.79
C GLU A 244 8.71 -13.84 -4.48
N ALA A 245 7.75 -13.88 -3.56
CA ALA A 245 7.06 -12.68 -3.08
C ALA A 245 8.02 -11.66 -2.49
N ALA A 246 9.01 -12.12 -1.71
CA ALA A 246 10.04 -11.26 -1.12
C ALA A 246 10.89 -10.57 -2.18
N LYS A 247 11.23 -11.21 -3.30
CA LYS A 247 11.92 -10.58 -4.43
C LYS A 247 11.09 -9.45 -5.04
N PHE A 248 9.79 -9.66 -5.21
CA PHE A 248 8.90 -8.63 -5.74
C PHE A 248 8.80 -7.43 -4.79
N TYR A 249 8.65 -7.67 -3.49
CA TYR A 249 8.74 -6.61 -2.49
C TYR A 249 10.09 -5.90 -2.50
N HIS A 250 11.19 -6.65 -2.62
CA HIS A 250 12.55 -6.09 -2.70
C HIS A 250 12.68 -5.14 -3.88
N ARG A 251 12.25 -5.54 -5.10
CA ARG A 251 12.27 -4.65 -6.27
C ARG A 251 11.53 -3.35 -5.98
N ASN A 252 10.31 -3.43 -5.44
CA ASN A 252 9.50 -2.24 -5.14
C ASN A 252 10.11 -1.37 -4.02
N LEU A 253 10.78 -1.96 -3.02
CA LEU A 253 11.51 -1.20 -1.99
C LEU A 253 12.75 -0.51 -2.56
N VAL A 254 13.48 -1.14 -3.49
CA VAL A 254 14.59 -0.49 -4.20
C VAL A 254 14.08 0.66 -5.06
N MET A 255 12.95 0.47 -5.78
CA MET A 255 12.30 1.55 -6.53
C MET A 255 11.91 2.72 -5.60
N LEU A 256 11.35 2.45 -4.42
CA LEU A 256 11.07 3.48 -3.42
C LEU A 256 12.33 4.17 -2.90
N SER A 257 13.42 3.41 -2.71
CA SER A 257 14.72 3.98 -2.36
C SER A 257 15.24 4.92 -3.45
N ASN A 258 15.08 4.53 -4.72
CA ASN A 258 15.45 5.39 -5.85
C ASN A 258 14.61 6.67 -5.89
N LEU A 259 13.28 6.58 -5.66
CA LEU A 259 12.41 7.76 -5.51
C LEU A 259 12.90 8.68 -4.37
N ASN A 260 13.33 8.11 -3.25
CA ASN A 260 13.81 8.87 -2.09
C ASN A 260 15.14 9.61 -2.34
N GLN A 261 15.93 9.20 -3.36
CA GLN A 261 17.16 9.83 -3.75
C GLN A 261 16.98 10.99 -4.74
N ILE A 262 15.78 11.14 -5.32
CA ILE A 262 15.47 12.28 -6.19
C ILE A 262 15.52 13.56 -5.36
N PRO A 263 16.30 14.59 -5.80
CA PRO A 263 16.29 15.89 -5.14
C PRO A 263 14.92 16.56 -5.28
N VAL A 264 14.30 16.86 -4.16
CA VAL A 264 12.98 17.51 -4.11
C VAL A 264 13.03 18.76 -3.23
N GLU A 265 12.25 19.77 -3.59
CA GLU A 265 12.06 21.01 -2.85
C GLU A 265 10.64 21.06 -2.26
N LYS A 266 10.41 21.92 -1.27
CA LYS A 266 9.14 22.02 -0.53
C LYS A 266 7.90 22.19 -1.42
N ASN A 267 8.04 22.82 -2.59
CA ASN A 267 6.92 23.11 -3.48
C ASN A 267 6.83 22.11 -4.65
N ASP A 268 7.66 21.07 -4.65
CA ASP A 268 7.61 20.06 -5.69
C ASP A 268 6.36 19.19 -5.56
N ARG A 269 5.92 18.69 -6.69
CA ARG A 269 4.79 17.77 -6.87
C ARG A 269 5.24 16.67 -7.81
N ILE A 270 5.14 15.42 -7.39
CA ILE A 270 5.69 14.28 -8.14
C ILE A 270 4.55 13.54 -8.84
N PHE A 271 4.64 13.39 -10.15
CA PHE A 271 3.80 12.49 -10.93
C PHE A 271 4.58 11.21 -11.22
N ILE A 272 4.04 10.07 -10.81
CA ILE A 272 4.62 8.75 -11.05
C ILE A 272 3.75 8.00 -12.05
N LEU A 273 4.36 7.42 -13.09
CA LEU A 273 3.71 6.55 -14.06
C LEU A 273 4.47 5.24 -14.17
N MET A 274 3.83 4.14 -13.82
CA MET A 274 4.41 2.79 -13.80
C MET A 274 3.35 1.75 -14.16
N GLY A 275 3.75 0.53 -14.45
CA GLY A 275 2.84 -0.61 -14.55
C GLY A 275 1.98 -0.80 -13.30
N GLY A 276 0.74 -1.30 -13.49
CA GLY A 276 -0.29 -1.38 -12.44
C GLY A 276 0.20 -2.07 -11.16
N THR A 277 0.99 -3.14 -11.29
CA THR A 277 1.48 -3.87 -10.11
C THR A 277 2.44 -3.03 -9.26
N HIS A 278 3.38 -2.31 -9.87
CA HIS A 278 4.26 -1.40 -9.13
C HIS A 278 3.48 -0.25 -8.52
N THR A 279 2.51 0.28 -9.25
CA THR A 279 1.60 1.31 -8.74
C THR A 279 0.86 0.85 -7.50
N ALA A 280 0.39 -0.40 -7.44
CA ALA A 280 -0.29 -0.98 -6.30
C ALA A 280 0.60 -0.99 -5.04
N PHE A 281 1.83 -1.49 -5.14
CA PHE A 281 2.79 -1.49 -4.03
C PHE A 281 3.14 -0.07 -3.58
N PHE A 282 3.31 0.85 -4.52
CA PHE A 282 3.59 2.26 -4.23
C PHE A 282 2.41 2.97 -3.54
N MET A 283 1.16 2.64 -3.86
CA MET A 283 0.00 3.14 -3.11
C MET A 283 0.16 2.84 -1.61
N ASP A 284 0.53 1.61 -1.28
CA ASP A 284 0.74 1.18 0.09
C ASP A 284 1.93 1.88 0.77
N PHE A 285 3.04 2.01 0.07
CA PHE A 285 4.25 2.63 0.60
C PHE A 285 4.07 4.14 0.82
N LEU A 286 3.53 4.84 -0.17
CA LEU A 286 3.33 6.29 -0.13
C LEU A 286 2.29 6.69 0.91
N LYS A 287 1.21 5.90 1.07
CA LYS A 287 0.19 6.11 2.11
C LYS A 287 0.82 6.12 3.50
N ARG A 288 1.76 5.22 3.77
CA ARG A 288 2.45 5.08 5.07
C ARG A 288 3.65 6.02 5.24
N SER A 289 4.31 6.41 4.15
CA SER A 289 5.50 7.26 4.22
C SER A 289 5.20 8.64 4.81
N PRO A 290 5.95 9.12 5.82
CA PRO A 290 5.80 10.47 6.32
C PRO A 290 6.20 11.56 5.31
N LYS A 291 7.10 11.25 4.37
CA LYS A 291 7.66 12.18 3.38
C LYS A 291 6.67 12.57 2.28
N TYR A 292 5.67 11.73 1.99
CA TYR A 292 4.79 11.90 0.84
C TYR A 292 3.33 12.01 1.24
N ILE A 293 2.57 12.82 0.49
CA ILE A 293 1.11 12.90 0.52
C ILE A 293 0.61 12.24 -0.76
N LEU A 294 -0.02 11.08 -0.64
CA LEU A 294 -0.62 10.40 -1.78
C LEU A 294 -1.93 11.08 -2.16
N GLU A 295 -1.99 11.59 -3.37
CA GLU A 295 -3.19 12.16 -3.97
C GLU A 295 -4.11 11.06 -4.53
N ASN A 296 -5.41 11.33 -4.54
CA ASN A 296 -6.38 10.40 -5.11
C ASN A 296 -6.41 10.55 -6.63
N THR A 297 -6.01 9.50 -7.35
CA THR A 297 -5.96 9.48 -8.81
C THR A 297 -7.32 9.77 -9.46
N PHE A 298 -8.42 9.34 -8.82
CA PHE A 298 -9.78 9.56 -9.33
C PHE A 298 -10.26 11.02 -9.26
N ASP A 299 -9.58 11.89 -8.52
CA ASP A 299 -9.88 13.33 -8.55
C ASP A 299 -9.49 13.95 -9.91
N TYR A 300 -8.62 13.28 -10.66
CA TYR A 300 -8.12 13.66 -11.98
C TYR A 300 -8.71 12.80 -13.11
N LEU A 301 -9.24 11.62 -12.82
CA LEU A 301 -9.90 10.73 -13.80
C LEU A 301 -11.43 10.93 -13.80
N LYS A 302 -11.86 12.13 -14.14
CA LYS A 302 -13.28 12.53 -14.14
C LYS A 302 -14.05 12.00 -15.36
#